data_6751fe32929e3bb9396311777446bdd2
#
_entry.id   6751fe32929e3bb9396311777446bdd2
#
_cell.length_a   1.000
_cell.length_b   1.000
_cell.length_c   1.000
_cell.angle_alpha   90.00
_cell.angle_beta   90.00
_cell.angle_gamma   90.00
#
_symmetry.space_group_name_H-M   'P 1'
#
loop_
_entity.id
_entity.type
_entity.pdbx_description
1 polymer ?
#
loop_
_entity_poly.entity_id
_entity_poly.type
_entity_poly.pdbx_seq_one_letter_code
_entity_poly.pdbx_strand_id
1 'polypeptide(L)'
;MKDVQQVAEQIIDNVEQVIFGKREALELTAIGLLCQGHLLIEDVPGVGKTMLARALALSIGCDFRRIQFTPDMLPSDVTGVSVFNQKTREFEFRPGPIMAQIVLTDEINRATPKTQAALLEAMEERQVTVDGVTYPMAKPFLVLATQNPIEYEGTFPLPEAQLDRFLLRINLGYPDGDHEVAILDSQQYQHPITQISQVVERERLLAAQESLKEVYVDPLIKTYIVETVSRTRRHPEVYLGSSPRGSLTLYRTAQARAALRARDYVIPDDIKALAPYALAHRMIVSPAARIKDVSSRAVLEEILSTVPVPGAQTVRG
;
A
#
# COMPACT_ATOMS: atom_id res chain seq x y z
N MET A 1 -9.10 8.58 -18.97
CA MET A 1 -8.87 9.01 -17.56
C MET A 1 -10.16 9.28 -16.78
N LYS A 2 -11.22 9.87 -17.39
CA LYS A 2 -12.49 10.12 -16.63
C LYS A 2 -13.10 8.87 -16.03
N ASP A 3 -13.04 7.72 -16.69
CA ASP A 3 -13.54 6.46 -16.11
C ASP A 3 -12.69 5.97 -14.93
N VAL A 4 -11.35 6.11 -15.02
CA VAL A 4 -10.44 5.77 -13.92
C VAL A 4 -10.73 6.64 -12.69
N GLN A 5 -10.93 7.96 -12.89
CA GLN A 5 -11.32 8.87 -11.82
C GLN A 5 -12.64 8.43 -11.20
N GLN A 6 -13.66 8.17 -12.02
CA GLN A 6 -14.98 7.77 -11.54
C GLN A 6 -14.94 6.47 -10.73
N VAL A 7 -14.18 5.47 -11.18
CA VAL A 7 -13.96 4.20 -10.45
C VAL A 7 -13.31 4.47 -9.09
N ALA A 8 -12.26 5.31 -9.06
CA ALA A 8 -11.58 5.63 -7.80
C ALA A 8 -12.49 6.42 -6.84
N GLU A 9 -13.19 7.44 -7.33
CA GLU A 9 -14.10 8.26 -6.51
C GLU A 9 -15.24 7.43 -5.94
N GLN A 10 -15.88 6.57 -6.75
CA GLN A 10 -16.93 5.68 -6.27
C GLN A 10 -16.43 4.77 -5.12
N ILE A 11 -15.23 4.23 -5.23
CA ILE A 11 -14.63 3.40 -4.17
C ILE A 11 -14.34 4.26 -2.93
N ILE A 12 -13.70 5.41 -3.10
CA ILE A 12 -13.32 6.30 -2.01
C ILE A 12 -14.56 6.77 -1.26
N ASP A 13 -15.56 7.29 -1.96
CA ASP A 13 -16.79 7.81 -1.35
C ASP A 13 -17.57 6.72 -0.60
N ASN A 14 -17.59 5.50 -1.14
CA ASN A 14 -18.23 4.37 -0.46
C ASN A 14 -17.47 3.95 0.81
N VAL A 15 -16.14 3.90 0.76
CA VAL A 15 -15.30 3.58 1.93
C VAL A 15 -15.34 4.70 2.97
N GLU A 16 -15.44 5.96 2.56
CA GLU A 16 -15.51 7.13 3.45
C GLU A 16 -16.76 7.12 4.35
N GLN A 17 -17.83 6.43 3.95
CA GLN A 17 -19.01 6.19 4.80
C GLN A 17 -18.69 5.33 6.04
N VAL A 18 -17.56 4.61 6.03
CA VAL A 18 -17.11 3.73 7.13
C VAL A 18 -15.87 4.31 7.82
N ILE A 19 -15.02 5.00 7.06
CA ILE A 19 -13.72 5.54 7.52
C ILE A 19 -13.80 7.08 7.44
N PHE A 20 -14.22 7.70 8.52
CA PHE A 20 -14.50 9.13 8.58
C PHE A 20 -13.23 10.00 8.57
N GLY A 21 -13.23 11.07 7.75
CA GLY A 21 -12.21 12.12 7.78
C GLY A 21 -10.81 11.71 7.34
N LYS A 22 -10.66 10.61 6.59
CA LYS A 22 -9.35 10.08 6.17
C LYS A 22 -9.18 10.08 4.64
N ARG A 23 -9.75 11.08 3.96
CA ARG A 23 -9.77 11.17 2.49
C ARG A 23 -8.40 10.95 1.86
N GLU A 24 -7.34 11.54 2.40
CA GLU A 24 -5.97 11.36 1.88
C GLU A 24 -5.51 9.90 1.94
N ALA A 25 -5.71 9.21 3.08
CA ALA A 25 -5.37 7.80 3.22
C ALA A 25 -6.20 6.90 2.30
N LEU A 26 -7.47 7.26 2.05
CA LEU A 26 -8.34 6.57 1.10
C LEU A 26 -7.88 6.79 -0.34
N GLU A 27 -7.47 8.00 -0.73
CA GLU A 27 -6.86 8.28 -2.04
C GLU A 27 -5.58 7.45 -2.24
N LEU A 28 -4.68 7.39 -1.24
CA LEU A 28 -3.47 6.58 -1.30
C LEU A 28 -3.79 5.08 -1.39
N THR A 29 -4.85 4.63 -0.71
CA THR A 29 -5.32 3.24 -0.80
C THR A 29 -5.85 2.93 -2.20
N ALA A 30 -6.63 3.83 -2.80
CA ALA A 30 -7.11 3.71 -4.17
C ALA A 30 -5.95 3.73 -5.19
N ILE A 31 -4.93 4.58 -4.99
CA ILE A 31 -3.69 4.56 -5.79
C ILE A 31 -3.01 3.20 -5.69
N GLY A 32 -2.88 2.64 -4.48
CA GLY A 32 -2.32 1.31 -4.29
C GLY A 32 -3.09 0.22 -5.05
N LEU A 33 -4.40 0.24 -4.97
CA LEU A 33 -5.29 -0.68 -5.67
C LEU A 33 -5.16 -0.55 -7.20
N LEU A 34 -5.20 0.67 -7.72
CA LEU A 34 -5.07 0.96 -9.15
C LEU A 34 -3.69 0.58 -9.70
N CYS A 35 -2.63 0.82 -8.95
CA CYS A 35 -1.26 0.42 -9.30
C CYS A 35 -1.00 -1.08 -9.11
N GLN A 36 -1.98 -1.84 -8.62
CA GLN A 36 -1.82 -3.24 -8.26
C GLN A 36 -0.65 -3.45 -7.27
N GLY A 37 -0.41 -2.52 -6.36
CA GLY A 37 0.69 -2.54 -5.40
C GLY A 37 0.19 -2.72 -3.98
N HIS A 38 0.98 -3.39 -3.14
CA HIS A 38 0.64 -3.66 -1.75
C HIS A 38 0.97 -2.47 -0.85
N LEU A 39 0.24 -2.32 0.24
CA LEU A 39 0.36 -1.19 1.16
C LEU A 39 0.84 -1.63 2.53
N LEU A 40 1.71 -0.83 3.13
CA LEU A 40 2.08 -0.95 4.53
C LEU A 40 1.37 0.16 5.32
N ILE A 41 0.56 -0.24 6.30
CA ILE A 41 -0.13 0.68 7.21
C ILE A 41 0.62 0.67 8.54
N GLU A 42 1.32 1.77 8.83
CA GLU A 42 2.08 1.92 10.06
C GLU A 42 1.30 2.82 11.03
N ASP A 43 0.65 2.20 12.02
CA ASP A 43 -0.28 2.93 12.87
C ASP A 43 -0.57 2.20 14.18
N VAL A 44 -1.05 2.97 15.16
CA VAL A 44 -1.52 2.43 16.44
C VAL A 44 -2.74 1.51 16.27
N PRO A 45 -3.02 0.62 17.23
CA PRO A 45 -4.24 -0.18 17.22
C PRO A 45 -5.51 0.69 17.31
N GLY A 46 -6.63 0.20 16.77
CA GLY A 46 -7.94 0.82 16.95
C GLY A 46 -8.33 1.92 15.95
N VAL A 47 -7.47 2.31 15.00
CA VAL A 47 -7.74 3.41 14.04
C VAL A 47 -8.56 3.00 12.81
N GLY A 48 -9.13 1.79 12.76
CA GLY A 48 -10.03 1.38 11.68
C GLY A 48 -9.38 0.62 10.52
N LYS A 49 -8.13 0.12 10.64
CA LYS A 49 -7.41 -0.62 9.58
C LYS A 49 -8.21 -1.80 9.02
N THR A 50 -8.84 -2.60 9.89
CA THR A 50 -9.68 -3.73 9.49
C THR A 50 -10.94 -3.28 8.75
N MET A 51 -11.54 -2.17 9.18
CA MET A 51 -12.72 -1.62 8.53
C MET A 51 -12.38 -1.07 7.14
N LEU A 52 -11.24 -0.41 6.99
CA LEU A 52 -10.72 0.05 5.69
C LEU A 52 -10.62 -1.11 4.69
N ALA A 53 -9.92 -2.19 5.07
CA ALA A 53 -9.72 -3.34 4.17
C ALA A 53 -11.03 -4.04 3.83
N ARG A 54 -11.93 -4.19 4.81
CA ARG A 54 -13.24 -4.81 4.60
C ARG A 54 -14.17 -3.94 3.74
N ALA A 55 -14.21 -2.63 3.99
CA ALA A 55 -15.00 -1.69 3.21
C ALA A 55 -14.51 -1.64 1.75
N LEU A 56 -13.18 -1.63 1.54
CA LEU A 56 -12.60 -1.70 0.21
C LEU A 56 -13.04 -2.97 -0.55
N ALA A 57 -12.95 -4.15 0.09
CA ALA A 57 -13.35 -5.42 -0.51
C ALA A 57 -14.84 -5.43 -0.89
N LEU A 58 -15.71 -4.94 -0.01
CA LEU A 58 -17.14 -4.82 -0.28
C LEU A 58 -17.41 -3.87 -1.44
N SER A 59 -16.73 -2.72 -1.51
CA SER A 59 -16.91 -1.70 -2.56
C SER A 59 -16.64 -2.24 -3.97
N ILE A 60 -15.79 -3.26 -4.10
CA ILE A 60 -15.39 -3.87 -5.38
C ILE A 60 -15.89 -5.32 -5.55
N GLY A 61 -16.72 -5.81 -4.64
CA GLY A 61 -17.26 -7.17 -4.69
C GLY A 61 -16.21 -8.29 -4.65
N CYS A 62 -15.14 -8.09 -3.88
CA CYS A 62 -14.02 -9.02 -3.78
C CYS A 62 -13.98 -9.76 -2.45
N ASP A 63 -13.40 -10.98 -2.45
CA ASP A 63 -13.16 -11.75 -1.25
C ASP A 63 -12.18 -11.05 -0.32
N PHE A 64 -12.54 -11.01 0.97
CA PHE A 64 -11.73 -10.46 2.04
C PHE A 64 -11.27 -11.55 3.01
N ARG A 65 -10.00 -11.53 3.38
CA ARG A 65 -9.46 -12.33 4.48
C ARG A 65 -8.57 -11.48 5.37
N ARG A 66 -8.60 -11.79 6.67
CA ARG A 66 -7.68 -11.23 7.67
C ARG A 66 -6.75 -12.32 8.17
N ILE A 67 -5.46 -12.02 8.21
CA ILE A 67 -4.42 -12.84 8.80
C ILE A 67 -3.88 -12.06 10.01
N GLN A 68 -4.12 -12.56 11.21
CA GLN A 68 -3.51 -12.02 12.43
C GLN A 68 -2.21 -12.78 12.67
N PHE A 69 -1.09 -12.10 12.55
CA PHE A 69 0.21 -12.75 12.76
C PHE A 69 0.52 -12.95 14.23
N THR A 70 1.09 -14.12 14.53
CA THR A 70 1.57 -14.54 15.85
C THR A 70 2.94 -15.23 15.70
N PRO A 71 3.76 -15.26 16.76
CA PRO A 71 5.11 -15.86 16.67
C PRO A 71 5.14 -17.37 16.36
N ASP A 72 4.07 -18.08 16.62
CA ASP A 72 3.91 -19.52 16.40
C ASP A 72 3.35 -19.88 15.01
N MET A 73 2.89 -18.88 14.24
CA MET A 73 2.33 -19.09 12.91
C MET A 73 3.38 -19.60 11.91
N LEU A 74 3.00 -20.63 11.15
CA LEU A 74 3.83 -21.24 10.11
C LEU A 74 3.57 -20.62 8.73
N PRO A 75 4.51 -20.70 7.79
CA PRO A 75 4.31 -20.30 6.39
C PRO A 75 3.08 -20.93 5.75
N SER A 76 2.84 -22.21 6.03
CA SER A 76 1.69 -22.97 5.52
C SER A 76 0.33 -22.47 6.00
N ASP A 77 0.27 -21.79 7.16
CA ASP A 77 -0.96 -21.16 7.66
C ASP A 77 -1.34 -19.95 6.80
N VAL A 78 -0.38 -19.36 6.12
CA VAL A 78 -0.56 -18.23 5.20
C VAL A 78 -0.85 -18.70 3.78
N THR A 79 -0.02 -19.62 3.26
CA THR A 79 -0.06 -20.05 1.85
C THR A 79 -1.04 -21.18 1.57
N GLY A 80 -1.34 -21.98 2.56
CA GLY A 80 -2.13 -23.21 2.42
C GLY A 80 -1.27 -24.48 2.42
N VAL A 81 -1.95 -25.62 2.40
CA VAL A 81 -1.33 -26.94 2.52
C VAL A 81 -1.97 -27.92 1.55
N SER A 82 -1.20 -28.93 1.11
CA SER A 82 -1.76 -30.12 0.47
C SER A 82 -2.19 -31.14 1.52
N VAL A 83 -3.42 -31.61 1.42
CA VAL A 83 -4.00 -32.60 2.33
C VAL A 83 -4.36 -33.84 1.55
N PHE A 84 -3.93 -35.00 2.03
CA PHE A 84 -4.31 -36.27 1.41
C PHE A 84 -5.79 -36.55 1.63
N ASN A 85 -6.55 -36.63 0.53
CA ASN A 85 -7.94 -37.01 0.55
C ASN A 85 -8.05 -38.55 0.50
N GLN A 86 -8.46 -39.17 1.58
CA GLN A 86 -8.60 -40.64 1.68
C GLN A 86 -9.66 -41.23 0.72
N LYS A 87 -10.65 -40.43 0.29
CA LYS A 87 -11.73 -40.91 -0.61
C LYS A 87 -11.25 -40.92 -2.06
N THR A 88 -10.58 -39.88 -2.51
CA THR A 88 -10.04 -39.78 -3.87
C THR A 88 -8.66 -40.41 -4.00
N ARG A 89 -7.95 -40.66 -2.87
CA ARG A 89 -6.56 -41.11 -2.78
C ARG A 89 -5.57 -40.17 -3.46
N GLU A 90 -5.90 -38.89 -3.49
CA GLU A 90 -5.09 -37.81 -4.10
C GLU A 90 -4.78 -36.75 -3.07
N PHE A 91 -3.72 -35.97 -3.33
CA PHE A 91 -3.44 -34.77 -2.58
C PHE A 91 -4.26 -33.61 -3.13
N GLU A 92 -5.01 -32.94 -2.26
CA GLU A 92 -5.82 -31.77 -2.59
C GLU A 92 -5.23 -30.53 -1.94
N PHE A 93 -5.02 -29.47 -2.71
CA PHE A 93 -4.59 -28.19 -2.19
C PHE A 93 -5.74 -27.53 -1.42
N ARG A 94 -5.49 -27.19 -0.17
CA ARG A 94 -6.35 -26.33 0.65
C ARG A 94 -5.74 -24.95 0.68
N PRO A 95 -6.33 -23.95 -0.02
CA PRO A 95 -5.79 -22.62 -0.10
C PRO A 95 -5.74 -21.94 1.27
N GLY A 96 -4.62 -21.27 1.54
CA GLY A 96 -4.46 -20.41 2.70
C GLY A 96 -5.18 -19.07 2.51
N PRO A 97 -5.28 -18.26 3.57
CA PRO A 97 -6.00 -16.98 3.54
C PRO A 97 -5.38 -15.96 2.58
N ILE A 98 -4.11 -16.08 2.21
CA ILE A 98 -3.45 -15.21 1.24
C ILE A 98 -4.05 -15.30 -0.16
N MET A 99 -4.75 -16.39 -0.48
CA MET A 99 -5.36 -16.60 -1.80
C MET A 99 -6.60 -15.73 -2.06
N ALA A 100 -7.07 -14.98 -1.04
CA ALA A 100 -8.14 -13.99 -1.23
C ALA A 100 -7.66 -12.77 -2.02
N GLN A 101 -8.60 -12.04 -2.60
CA GLN A 101 -8.29 -10.88 -3.42
C GLN A 101 -7.85 -9.66 -2.62
N ILE A 102 -8.49 -9.40 -1.48
CA ILE A 102 -8.13 -8.35 -0.52
C ILE A 102 -7.75 -9.01 0.79
N VAL A 103 -6.50 -8.84 1.18
CA VAL A 103 -5.95 -9.47 2.39
C VAL A 103 -5.43 -8.39 3.33
N LEU A 104 -5.93 -8.40 4.56
CA LEU A 104 -5.34 -7.64 5.65
C LEU A 104 -4.40 -8.56 6.43
N THR A 105 -3.12 -8.23 6.46
CA THR A 105 -2.15 -8.94 7.30
C THR A 105 -1.82 -8.08 8.51
N ASP A 106 -2.39 -8.45 9.64
CA ASP A 106 -2.31 -7.64 10.86
C ASP A 106 -1.08 -8.02 11.68
N GLU A 107 -0.31 -7.00 12.12
CA GLU A 107 0.89 -7.14 12.93
C GLU A 107 1.97 -8.04 12.29
N ILE A 108 2.32 -7.76 11.03
CA ILE A 108 3.30 -8.58 10.26
C ILE A 108 4.64 -8.74 11.00
N ASN A 109 5.04 -7.76 11.81
CA ASN A 109 6.26 -7.78 12.60
C ASN A 109 6.21 -8.79 13.77
N ARG A 110 5.07 -9.39 14.10
CA ARG A 110 4.96 -10.48 15.07
C ARG A 110 5.26 -11.87 14.48
N ALA A 111 5.18 -12.01 13.17
CA ALA A 111 5.52 -13.27 12.52
C ALA A 111 7.02 -13.52 12.49
N THR A 112 7.41 -14.79 12.53
CA THR A 112 8.83 -15.18 12.32
C THR A 112 9.29 -14.74 10.93
N PRO A 113 10.61 -14.50 10.72
CA PRO A 113 11.16 -14.15 9.41
C PRO A 113 10.80 -15.13 8.29
N LYS A 114 10.62 -16.42 8.62
CA LYS A 114 10.22 -17.47 7.68
C LYS A 114 8.79 -17.26 7.17
N THR A 115 7.88 -16.93 8.07
CA THR A 115 6.47 -16.67 7.74
C THR A 115 6.31 -15.35 7.02
N GLN A 116 7.06 -14.30 7.42
CA GLN A 116 7.13 -13.04 6.69
C GLN A 116 7.62 -13.25 5.24
N ALA A 117 8.67 -14.05 5.05
CA ALA A 117 9.22 -14.33 3.72
C ALA A 117 8.18 -15.00 2.80
N ALA A 118 7.41 -15.97 3.30
CA ALA A 118 6.36 -16.63 2.53
C ALA A 118 5.24 -15.67 2.09
N LEU A 119 4.80 -14.77 2.98
CA LEU A 119 3.85 -13.71 2.63
C LEU A 119 4.41 -12.81 1.54
N LEU A 120 5.63 -12.29 1.74
CA LEU A 120 6.25 -11.31 0.83
C LEU A 120 6.60 -11.91 -0.53
N GLU A 121 6.93 -13.21 -0.59
CA GLU A 121 7.09 -13.96 -1.84
C GLU A 121 5.75 -14.04 -2.60
N ALA A 122 4.69 -14.47 -1.91
CA ALA A 122 3.35 -14.54 -2.50
C ALA A 122 2.87 -13.17 -3.01
N MET A 123 3.19 -12.08 -2.31
CA MET A 123 2.89 -10.71 -2.74
C MET A 123 3.65 -10.33 -4.03
N GLU A 124 4.94 -10.64 -4.12
CA GLU A 124 5.77 -10.25 -5.26
C GLU A 124 5.47 -11.09 -6.50
N GLU A 125 5.42 -12.41 -6.33
CA GLU A 125 5.21 -13.37 -7.43
C GLU A 125 3.74 -13.51 -7.85
N ARG A 126 2.80 -13.04 -7.02
CA ARG A 126 1.34 -13.19 -7.20
C ARG A 126 0.90 -14.62 -7.42
N GLN A 127 1.56 -15.53 -6.76
CA GLN A 127 1.32 -16.96 -6.77
C GLN A 127 1.86 -17.60 -5.50
N VAL A 128 1.38 -18.79 -5.19
CA VAL A 128 1.98 -19.67 -4.17
C VAL A 128 2.36 -20.98 -4.81
N THR A 129 3.47 -21.57 -4.37
CA THR A 129 3.90 -22.91 -4.81
C THR A 129 3.84 -23.84 -3.61
N VAL A 130 3.04 -24.91 -3.72
CA VAL A 130 2.88 -25.94 -2.68
C VAL A 130 3.11 -27.29 -3.33
N ASP A 131 4.04 -28.08 -2.78
CA ASP A 131 4.43 -29.41 -3.28
C ASP A 131 4.76 -29.44 -4.78
N GLY A 132 5.43 -28.38 -5.28
CA GLY A 132 5.83 -28.26 -6.66
C GLY A 132 4.73 -27.82 -7.63
N VAL A 133 3.51 -27.56 -7.14
CA VAL A 133 2.39 -27.02 -7.93
C VAL A 133 2.21 -25.55 -7.65
N THR A 134 2.14 -24.73 -8.70
CA THR A 134 1.97 -23.28 -8.59
C THR A 134 0.52 -22.88 -8.80
N TYR A 135 0.01 -22.08 -7.86
CA TYR A 135 -1.36 -21.56 -7.83
C TYR A 135 -1.33 -20.05 -7.95
N PRO A 136 -1.81 -19.46 -9.05
CA PRO A 136 -1.83 -18.01 -9.23
C PRO A 136 -2.89 -17.34 -8.36
N MET A 137 -2.62 -16.11 -7.92
CA MET A 137 -3.58 -15.27 -7.20
C MET A 137 -4.70 -14.76 -8.12
N ALA A 138 -5.91 -14.69 -7.59
CA ALA A 138 -7.03 -14.05 -8.27
C ALA A 138 -6.79 -12.53 -8.38
N LYS A 139 -7.23 -11.92 -9.50
CA LYS A 139 -7.17 -10.46 -9.70
C LYS A 139 -8.52 -9.81 -9.34
N PRO A 140 -8.51 -8.59 -8.77
CA PRO A 140 -7.34 -7.86 -8.25
C PRO A 140 -6.74 -8.58 -7.04
N PHE A 141 -5.45 -8.38 -6.76
CA PHE A 141 -4.81 -8.90 -5.56
C PHE A 141 -4.12 -7.75 -4.81
N LEU A 142 -4.57 -7.47 -3.61
CA LEU A 142 -4.05 -6.40 -2.75
C LEU A 142 -3.86 -6.90 -1.33
N VAL A 143 -2.66 -6.74 -0.81
CA VAL A 143 -2.34 -6.92 0.61
C VAL A 143 -2.20 -5.55 1.26
N LEU A 144 -2.93 -5.37 2.38
CA LEU A 144 -2.75 -4.28 3.32
C LEU A 144 -2.07 -4.89 4.55
N ALA A 145 -0.77 -4.66 4.69
CA ALA A 145 -0.03 -5.15 5.85
C ALA A 145 -0.01 -4.08 6.94
N THR A 146 -0.20 -4.47 8.19
CA THR A 146 -0.09 -3.53 9.30
C THR A 146 1.15 -3.79 10.14
N GLN A 147 1.73 -2.73 10.64
CA GLN A 147 2.81 -2.75 11.60
C GLN A 147 2.50 -1.76 12.72
N ASN A 148 2.70 -2.20 13.97
CA ASN A 148 2.60 -1.31 15.11
C ASN A 148 4.00 -0.78 15.47
N PRO A 149 4.28 0.52 15.32
CA PRO A 149 5.60 1.08 15.57
C PRO A 149 5.97 1.13 17.07
N ILE A 150 5.00 0.94 17.97
CA ILE A 150 5.20 1.09 19.43
C ILE A 150 5.58 -0.25 20.09
N GLU A 151 5.21 -1.38 19.48
CA GLU A 151 5.51 -2.69 20.02
C GLU A 151 6.90 -3.17 19.61
N TYR A 152 7.84 -3.19 20.55
CA TYR A 152 9.20 -3.69 20.33
C TYR A 152 9.41 -5.11 20.88
N GLU A 153 8.70 -5.49 21.94
CA GLU A 153 8.87 -6.75 22.64
C GLU A 153 8.20 -7.91 21.88
N GLY A 154 8.95 -8.97 21.59
CA GLY A 154 8.44 -10.13 20.85
C GLY A 154 8.18 -9.90 19.37
N THR A 155 8.78 -8.85 18.76
CA THR A 155 8.62 -8.56 17.33
C THR A 155 9.87 -8.86 16.53
N PHE A 156 9.67 -9.17 15.24
CA PHE A 156 10.71 -9.35 14.24
C PHE A 156 10.56 -8.23 13.19
N PRO A 157 11.33 -7.14 13.29
CA PRO A 157 11.22 -6.03 12.34
C PRO A 157 11.50 -6.51 10.92
N LEU A 158 10.75 -5.98 9.97
CA LEU A 158 10.99 -6.24 8.55
C LEU A 158 12.31 -5.61 8.11
N PRO A 159 13.22 -6.37 7.50
CA PRO A 159 14.40 -5.81 6.85
C PRO A 159 14.01 -4.83 5.73
N GLU A 160 14.86 -3.85 5.46
CA GLU A 160 14.59 -2.80 4.45
C GLU A 160 14.34 -3.37 3.05
N ALA A 161 15.05 -4.44 2.68
CA ALA A 161 14.84 -5.15 1.42
C ALA A 161 13.42 -5.75 1.29
N GLN A 162 12.78 -6.04 2.42
CA GLN A 162 11.41 -6.53 2.48
C GLN A 162 10.40 -5.38 2.46
N LEU A 163 10.71 -4.26 3.11
CA LEU A 163 9.90 -3.04 3.05
C LEU A 163 9.81 -2.47 1.64
N ASP A 164 10.84 -2.65 0.82
CA ASP A 164 10.87 -2.20 -0.60
C ASP A 164 9.80 -2.89 -1.48
N ARG A 165 9.19 -3.99 -1.01
CA ARG A 165 8.10 -4.69 -1.72
C ARG A 165 6.74 -4.00 -1.58
N PHE A 166 6.55 -3.16 -0.56
CA PHE A 166 5.33 -2.36 -0.41
C PHE A 166 5.39 -1.13 -1.33
N LEU A 167 4.31 -0.89 -2.08
CA LEU A 167 4.22 0.25 -2.98
C LEU A 167 4.25 1.57 -2.21
N LEU A 168 3.36 1.72 -1.24
CA LEU A 168 3.25 2.90 -0.39
C LEU A 168 3.24 2.49 1.08
N ARG A 169 3.80 3.36 1.94
CA ARG A 169 3.59 3.34 3.38
C ARG A 169 2.65 4.47 3.77
N ILE A 170 1.53 4.12 4.38
CA ILE A 170 0.48 5.06 4.77
C ILE A 170 0.18 4.95 6.26
N ASN A 171 -0.49 5.96 6.79
CA ASN A 171 -1.06 5.97 8.14
C ASN A 171 -2.47 6.54 8.07
N LEU A 172 -3.36 6.05 8.92
CA LEU A 172 -4.71 6.58 9.11
C LEU A 172 -4.70 7.67 10.20
N GLY A 173 -3.94 7.43 11.28
CA GLY A 173 -3.91 8.30 12.45
C GLY A 173 -5.26 8.34 13.20
N TYR A 174 -5.27 8.99 14.34
CA TYR A 174 -6.51 9.23 15.10
C TYR A 174 -7.44 10.17 14.31
N PRO A 175 -8.78 9.95 14.37
CA PRO A 175 -9.74 10.94 13.88
C PRO A 175 -9.61 12.23 14.70
N ASP A 176 -10.02 13.36 14.13
CA ASP A 176 -10.24 14.57 14.92
C ASP A 176 -11.56 14.46 15.71
N GLY A 177 -11.79 15.41 16.62
CA GLY A 177 -12.93 15.35 17.54
C GLY A 177 -14.29 15.28 16.84
N ASP A 178 -14.48 16.02 15.75
CA ASP A 178 -15.74 16.03 15.02
C ASP A 178 -16.01 14.69 14.33
N HIS A 179 -14.98 14.10 13.74
CA HIS A 179 -15.08 12.77 13.13
C HIS A 179 -15.23 11.66 14.19
N GLU A 180 -14.65 11.82 15.40
CA GLU A 180 -14.85 10.86 16.47
C GLU A 180 -16.30 10.86 16.95
N VAL A 181 -16.94 12.03 17.07
CA VAL A 181 -18.39 12.15 17.33
C VAL A 181 -19.20 11.48 16.22
N ALA A 182 -18.87 11.74 14.96
CA ALA A 182 -19.54 11.10 13.81
C ALA A 182 -19.43 9.56 13.84
N ILE A 183 -18.29 9.02 14.30
CA ILE A 183 -18.11 7.57 14.50
C ILE A 183 -19.07 7.04 15.56
N LEU A 184 -19.23 7.75 16.69
CA LEU A 184 -20.17 7.35 17.74
C LEU A 184 -21.61 7.36 17.25
N ASP A 185 -22.01 8.44 16.58
CA ASP A 185 -23.37 8.58 16.03
C ASP A 185 -23.68 7.51 14.98
N SER A 186 -22.71 7.19 14.12
CA SER A 186 -22.87 6.20 13.07
C SER A 186 -23.09 4.78 13.56
N GLN A 187 -22.65 4.48 14.79
CA GLN A 187 -22.77 3.15 15.40
C GLN A 187 -23.95 3.00 16.34
N GLN A 188 -24.76 4.06 16.51
CA GLN A 188 -25.88 4.06 17.45
C GLN A 188 -26.89 2.93 17.20
N TYR A 189 -27.19 2.62 15.94
CA TYR A 189 -28.19 1.61 15.54
C TYR A 189 -27.58 0.43 14.80
N GLN A 190 -26.70 0.68 13.86
CA GLN A 190 -26.05 -0.34 13.03
C GLN A 190 -24.65 0.11 12.64
N HIS A 191 -23.72 -0.86 12.56
CA HIS A 191 -22.37 -0.53 12.13
C HIS A 191 -22.34 -0.10 10.65
N PRO A 192 -21.70 1.02 10.26
CA PRO A 192 -21.70 1.57 8.90
C PRO A 192 -21.31 0.55 7.81
N ILE A 193 -20.45 -0.42 8.14
CA ILE A 193 -20.01 -1.48 7.22
C ILE A 193 -21.18 -2.32 6.66
N THR A 194 -22.31 -2.38 7.36
CA THR A 194 -23.49 -3.11 6.90
C THR A 194 -24.36 -2.31 5.94
N GLN A 195 -24.10 -1.02 5.81
CA GLN A 195 -24.86 -0.09 4.95
C GLN A 195 -24.21 0.09 3.58
N ILE A 196 -22.92 -0.20 3.43
CA ILE A 196 -22.22 -0.11 2.15
C ILE A 196 -22.40 -1.41 1.34
N SER A 197 -22.37 -1.25 0.03
CA SER A 197 -22.48 -2.33 -0.93
C SER A 197 -21.44 -2.19 -2.03
N GLN A 198 -21.39 -3.13 -2.95
CA GLN A 198 -20.55 -3.05 -4.13
C GLN A 198 -20.98 -1.85 -4.99
N VAL A 199 -20.01 -1.00 -5.36
CA VAL A 199 -20.19 0.19 -6.19
C VAL A 199 -19.42 0.15 -7.50
N VAL A 200 -18.43 -0.74 -7.59
CA VAL A 200 -17.62 -0.94 -8.80
C VAL A 200 -17.53 -2.43 -9.10
N GLU A 201 -17.80 -2.79 -10.36
CA GLU A 201 -17.61 -4.15 -10.85
C GLU A 201 -16.10 -4.45 -11.00
N ARG A 202 -15.71 -5.68 -10.68
CA ARG A 202 -14.32 -6.14 -10.75
C ARG A 202 -13.70 -5.91 -12.13
N GLU A 203 -14.42 -6.21 -13.19
CA GLU A 203 -13.99 -6.05 -14.58
C GLU A 203 -13.69 -4.58 -14.91
N ARG A 204 -14.52 -3.66 -14.39
CA ARG A 204 -14.32 -2.23 -14.57
C ARG A 204 -13.09 -1.73 -13.83
N LEU A 205 -12.83 -2.23 -12.61
CA LEU A 205 -11.59 -1.95 -11.89
C LEU A 205 -10.36 -2.44 -12.66
N LEU A 206 -10.39 -3.68 -13.18
CA LEU A 206 -9.28 -4.24 -13.97
C LEU A 206 -9.01 -3.42 -15.24
N ALA A 207 -10.05 -2.97 -15.93
CA ALA A 207 -9.93 -2.06 -17.08
C ALA A 207 -9.30 -0.72 -16.69
N ALA A 208 -9.72 -0.14 -15.55
CA ALA A 208 -9.13 1.09 -15.02
C ALA A 208 -7.64 0.93 -14.69
N GLN A 209 -7.22 -0.22 -14.12
CA GLN A 209 -5.81 -0.54 -13.86
C GLN A 209 -4.97 -0.59 -15.14
N GLU A 210 -5.50 -1.18 -16.21
CA GLU A 210 -4.79 -1.22 -17.51
C GLU A 210 -4.69 0.17 -18.16
N SER A 211 -5.73 0.99 -18.05
CA SER A 211 -5.76 2.35 -18.63
C SER A 211 -4.75 3.31 -18.00
N LEU A 212 -4.22 3.02 -16.79
CA LEU A 212 -3.17 3.85 -16.18
C LEU A 212 -1.91 3.93 -17.05
N LYS A 213 -1.61 2.91 -17.82
CA LYS A 213 -0.43 2.86 -18.71
C LYS A 213 -0.48 3.93 -19.80
N GLU A 214 -1.66 4.44 -20.12
CA GLU A 214 -1.89 5.48 -21.11
C GLU A 214 -1.61 6.90 -20.59
N VAL A 215 -1.49 7.08 -19.26
CA VAL A 215 -1.15 8.39 -18.68
C VAL A 215 0.27 8.78 -19.09
N TYR A 216 0.37 9.89 -19.79
CA TYR A 216 1.64 10.38 -20.32
C TYR A 216 2.57 10.89 -19.22
N VAL A 217 3.83 10.51 -19.31
CA VAL A 217 4.89 11.01 -18.43
C VAL A 217 6.00 11.60 -19.28
N ASP A 218 6.14 12.91 -19.21
CA ASP A 218 7.13 13.65 -19.95
C ASP A 218 8.56 13.19 -19.60
N PRO A 219 9.53 13.16 -20.57
CA PRO A 219 10.93 12.84 -20.29
C PRO A 219 11.54 13.68 -19.16
N LEU A 220 11.18 14.96 -19.05
CA LEU A 220 11.65 15.84 -17.97
C LEU A 220 11.11 15.40 -16.61
N ILE A 221 9.86 14.93 -16.53
CA ILE A 221 9.29 14.35 -15.31
C ILE A 221 10.01 13.05 -14.94
N LYS A 222 10.32 12.20 -15.90
CA LYS A 222 11.12 10.97 -15.66
C LYS A 222 12.50 11.33 -15.09
N THR A 223 13.15 12.33 -15.65
CA THR A 223 14.44 12.85 -15.13
C THR A 223 14.29 13.41 -13.72
N TYR A 224 13.21 14.15 -13.44
CA TYR A 224 12.91 14.68 -12.11
C TYR A 224 12.71 13.55 -11.07
N ILE A 225 12.00 12.48 -11.41
CA ILE A 225 11.84 11.29 -10.57
C ILE A 225 13.21 10.67 -10.26
N VAL A 226 14.02 10.43 -11.30
CA VAL A 226 15.35 9.81 -11.15
C VAL A 226 16.28 10.69 -10.32
N GLU A 227 16.30 12.00 -10.53
CA GLU A 227 17.10 12.93 -9.75
C GLU A 227 16.66 12.95 -8.27
N THR A 228 15.35 13.00 -8.01
CA THR A 228 14.80 12.93 -6.65
C THR A 228 15.28 11.67 -5.92
N VAL A 229 15.12 10.49 -6.56
CA VAL A 229 15.55 9.21 -5.98
C VAL A 229 17.09 9.15 -5.86
N SER A 230 17.84 9.64 -6.84
CA SER A 230 19.31 9.64 -6.83
C SER A 230 19.87 10.50 -5.68
N ARG A 231 19.23 11.62 -5.36
CA ARG A 231 19.62 12.46 -4.21
C ARG A 231 19.46 11.75 -2.88
N THR A 232 18.50 10.85 -2.73
CA THR A 232 18.39 10.05 -1.49
C THR A 232 19.65 9.21 -1.24
N ARG A 233 20.35 8.78 -2.31
CA ARG A 233 21.59 7.97 -2.22
C ARG A 233 22.85 8.80 -1.94
N ARG A 234 22.77 10.11 -2.13
CA ARG A 234 23.93 11.04 -1.99
C ARG A 234 23.76 11.97 -0.80
N HIS A 235 22.62 11.92 -0.12
CA HIS A 235 22.33 12.81 1.00
C HIS A 235 23.23 12.45 2.20
N PRO A 236 23.89 13.42 2.86
CA PRO A 236 24.86 13.16 3.93
C PRO A 236 24.25 12.48 5.17
N GLU A 237 22.97 12.70 5.42
CA GLU A 237 22.24 12.11 6.54
C GLU A 237 21.62 10.73 6.22
N VAL A 238 21.81 10.21 4.99
CA VAL A 238 21.28 8.91 4.57
C VAL A 238 22.42 7.89 4.51
N TYR A 239 22.21 6.78 5.21
CA TYR A 239 23.08 5.61 5.14
C TYR A 239 22.78 4.74 3.92
N LEU A 240 21.48 4.48 3.66
CA LEU A 240 21.00 3.74 2.51
C LEU A 240 19.85 4.50 1.85
N GLY A 241 20.04 4.91 0.60
CA GLY A 241 19.01 5.59 -0.19
C GLY A 241 18.13 4.60 -0.95
N SER A 242 17.05 5.12 -1.52
CA SER A 242 16.06 4.32 -2.23
C SER A 242 16.63 3.63 -3.48
N SER A 243 16.21 2.39 -3.73
CA SER A 243 16.56 1.58 -4.90
C SER A 243 15.86 2.12 -6.18
N PRO A 244 16.19 1.60 -7.39
CA PRO A 244 15.43 1.90 -8.60
C PRO A 244 13.94 1.54 -8.52
N ARG A 245 13.53 0.64 -7.61
CA ARG A 245 12.12 0.37 -7.32
C ARG A 245 11.38 1.62 -6.86
N GLY A 246 12.06 2.51 -6.09
CA GLY A 246 11.47 3.79 -5.70
C GLY A 246 11.14 4.69 -6.90
N SER A 247 12.01 4.72 -7.93
CA SER A 247 11.72 5.46 -9.17
C SER A 247 10.50 4.87 -9.90
N LEU A 248 10.43 3.54 -10.00
CA LEU A 248 9.28 2.86 -10.61
C LEU A 248 7.98 3.07 -9.81
N THR A 249 8.09 3.09 -8.48
CA THR A 249 6.95 3.38 -7.60
C THR A 249 6.44 4.79 -7.84
N LEU A 250 7.30 5.81 -7.80
CA LEU A 250 6.90 7.19 -8.07
C LEU A 250 6.30 7.35 -9.47
N TYR A 251 6.89 6.71 -10.47
CA TYR A 251 6.38 6.74 -11.84
C TYR A 251 4.95 6.22 -11.93
N ARG A 252 4.68 5.02 -11.39
CA ARG A 252 3.36 4.38 -11.44
C ARG A 252 2.32 5.10 -10.57
N THR A 253 2.69 5.47 -9.36
CA THR A 253 1.77 6.14 -8.43
C THR A 253 1.42 7.54 -8.89
N ALA A 254 2.36 8.26 -9.54
CA ALA A 254 2.09 9.55 -10.16
C ALA A 254 1.10 9.46 -11.32
N GLN A 255 1.19 8.41 -12.15
CA GLN A 255 0.20 8.14 -13.19
C GLN A 255 -1.20 7.93 -12.57
N ALA A 256 -1.29 7.11 -11.51
CA ALA A 256 -2.55 6.90 -10.81
C ALA A 256 -3.11 8.19 -10.19
N ARG A 257 -2.24 9.01 -9.54
CA ARG A 257 -2.66 10.30 -8.98
C ARG A 257 -3.16 11.26 -10.06
N ALA A 258 -2.47 11.34 -11.21
CA ALA A 258 -2.93 12.15 -12.34
C ALA A 258 -4.31 11.69 -12.84
N ALA A 259 -4.52 10.38 -12.97
CA ALA A 259 -5.79 9.80 -13.38
C ALA A 259 -6.92 10.07 -12.37
N LEU A 260 -6.65 10.03 -11.05
CA LEU A 260 -7.60 10.43 -10.00
C LEU A 260 -8.04 11.90 -10.13
N ARG A 261 -7.20 12.75 -10.73
CA ARG A 261 -7.49 14.16 -11.04
C ARG A 261 -8.00 14.37 -12.47
N ALA A 262 -8.47 13.29 -13.14
CA ALA A 262 -8.95 13.26 -14.54
C ALA A 262 -7.91 13.77 -15.56
N ARG A 263 -6.62 13.80 -15.21
CA ARG A 263 -5.53 14.19 -16.12
C ARG A 263 -4.96 12.96 -16.82
N ASP A 264 -4.59 13.12 -18.08
CA ASP A 264 -3.90 12.13 -18.90
C ASP A 264 -2.38 12.34 -18.97
N TYR A 265 -1.85 13.23 -18.10
CA TYR A 265 -0.43 13.51 -17.95
C TYR A 265 -0.06 13.78 -16.49
N VAL A 266 1.20 13.47 -16.15
CA VAL A 266 1.79 13.68 -14.83
C VAL A 266 2.43 15.05 -14.73
N ILE A 267 2.30 15.69 -13.55
CA ILE A 267 2.96 16.97 -13.21
C ILE A 267 3.91 16.77 -12.02
N PRO A 268 4.89 17.70 -11.81
CA PRO A 268 5.84 17.60 -10.69
C PRO A 268 5.17 17.48 -9.31
N ASP A 269 4.02 18.12 -9.11
CA ASP A 269 3.29 18.10 -7.85
C ASP A 269 2.75 16.70 -7.50
N ASP A 270 2.49 15.85 -8.51
CA ASP A 270 2.13 14.44 -8.26
C ASP A 270 3.30 13.69 -7.62
N ILE A 271 4.51 13.94 -8.10
CA ILE A 271 5.74 13.33 -7.56
C ILE A 271 5.98 13.81 -6.13
N LYS A 272 5.89 15.13 -5.90
CA LYS A 272 6.10 15.73 -4.56
C LYS A 272 5.13 15.19 -3.54
N ALA A 273 3.86 15.10 -3.89
CA ALA A 273 2.82 14.61 -2.99
C ALA A 273 2.99 13.13 -2.61
N LEU A 274 3.53 12.30 -3.53
CA LEU A 274 3.66 10.87 -3.32
C LEU A 274 5.02 10.45 -2.76
N ALA A 275 6.06 11.25 -2.92
CA ALA A 275 7.41 10.91 -2.52
C ALA A 275 7.54 10.50 -1.02
N PRO A 276 6.89 11.17 -0.05
CA PRO A 276 6.95 10.75 1.36
C PRO A 276 6.39 9.33 1.58
N TYR A 277 5.30 9.00 0.91
CA TYR A 277 4.64 7.69 1.05
C TYR A 277 5.35 6.59 0.26
N ALA A 278 5.98 6.95 -0.86
CA ALA A 278 6.66 6.02 -1.75
C ALA A 278 8.11 5.74 -1.34
N LEU A 279 8.83 6.71 -0.76
CA LEU A 279 10.28 6.62 -0.56
C LEU A 279 10.71 6.53 0.90
N ALA A 280 9.96 7.07 1.87
CA ALA A 280 10.43 7.18 3.25
C ALA A 280 10.76 5.81 3.89
N HIS A 281 10.00 4.76 3.57
CA HIS A 281 10.23 3.40 4.06
C HIS A 281 11.33 2.64 3.30
N ARG A 282 11.90 3.24 2.25
CA ARG A 282 12.98 2.72 1.41
C ARG A 282 14.33 3.34 1.72
N MET A 283 14.39 4.15 2.78
CA MET A 283 15.59 4.89 3.15
C MET A 283 15.96 4.62 4.60
N ILE A 284 17.25 4.50 4.86
CA ILE A 284 17.80 4.41 6.21
C ILE A 284 18.62 5.68 6.45
N VAL A 285 18.21 6.46 7.45
CA VAL A 285 19.01 7.59 7.92
C VAL A 285 20.23 7.11 8.69
N SER A 286 21.34 7.87 8.63
CA SER A 286 22.57 7.52 9.33
C SER A 286 22.38 7.49 10.85
N PRO A 287 23.18 6.71 11.60
CA PRO A 287 23.10 6.71 13.07
C PRO A 287 23.26 8.12 13.67
N ALA A 288 24.14 8.94 13.10
CA ALA A 288 24.35 10.30 13.54
C ALA A 288 23.11 11.20 13.31
N ALA A 289 22.38 10.99 12.21
CA ALA A 289 21.13 11.69 11.93
C ALA A 289 20.02 11.25 12.88
N ARG A 290 19.93 9.94 13.21
CA ARG A 290 18.96 9.42 14.19
C ARG A 290 19.15 10.03 15.58
N ILE A 291 20.38 10.23 16.03
CA ILE A 291 20.67 10.88 17.33
C ILE A 291 20.15 12.33 17.33
N LYS A 292 20.04 12.97 16.16
CA LYS A 292 19.50 14.32 15.98
C LYS A 292 18.00 14.34 15.69
N ASP A 293 17.30 13.22 15.84
CA ASP A 293 15.87 13.05 15.52
C ASP A 293 15.50 13.37 14.05
N VAL A 294 16.50 13.26 13.13
CA VAL A 294 16.23 13.44 11.70
C VAL A 294 15.52 12.20 11.14
N SER A 295 14.32 12.40 10.61
CA SER A 295 13.53 11.34 9.99
C SER A 295 13.78 11.23 8.49
N SER A 296 13.54 10.04 7.90
CA SER A 296 13.57 9.87 6.43
C SER A 296 12.59 10.82 5.72
N ARG A 297 11.48 11.19 6.35
CA ARG A 297 10.51 12.15 5.83
C ARG A 297 11.08 13.56 5.76
N ALA A 298 11.75 14.01 6.82
CA ALA A 298 12.41 15.33 6.84
C ALA A 298 13.49 15.46 5.74
N VAL A 299 14.31 14.40 5.58
CA VAL A 299 15.30 14.34 4.49
C VAL A 299 14.64 14.43 3.11
N LEU A 300 13.52 13.74 2.90
CA LEU A 300 12.78 13.82 1.64
C LEU A 300 12.21 15.22 1.37
N GLU A 301 11.67 15.88 2.38
CA GLU A 301 11.16 17.26 2.27
C GLU A 301 12.29 18.22 1.88
N GLU A 302 13.47 18.08 2.46
CA GLU A 302 14.66 18.84 2.06
C GLU A 302 15.05 18.56 0.59
N ILE A 303 15.14 17.29 0.19
CA ILE A 303 15.43 16.90 -1.20
C ILE A 303 14.41 17.51 -2.16
N LEU A 304 13.12 17.39 -1.89
CA LEU A 304 12.05 17.91 -2.72
C LEU A 304 12.05 19.43 -2.84
N SER A 305 12.56 20.15 -1.82
CA SER A 305 12.71 21.60 -1.86
C SER A 305 13.90 22.06 -2.72
N THR A 306 14.91 21.21 -2.87
CA THR A 306 16.17 21.55 -3.56
C THR A 306 16.28 21.00 -4.98
N VAL A 307 15.50 19.96 -5.35
CA VAL A 307 15.51 19.41 -6.72
C VAL A 307 14.83 20.40 -7.67
N PRO A 308 15.51 20.84 -8.76
CA PRO A 308 14.90 21.74 -9.74
C PRO A 308 13.63 21.14 -10.36
N VAL A 309 12.55 21.89 -10.31
CA VAL A 309 11.27 21.48 -10.90
C VAL A 309 11.33 21.70 -12.41
N PRO A 310 10.98 20.71 -13.25
CA PRO A 310 10.92 20.86 -14.70
C PRO A 310 9.99 22.02 -15.11
N GLY A 311 10.45 22.88 -16.03
CA GLY A 311 9.68 24.02 -16.54
C GLY A 311 9.65 25.26 -15.63
N ALA A 312 10.20 25.21 -14.42
CA ALA A 312 10.43 26.42 -13.65
C ALA A 312 11.56 27.24 -14.33
N GLN A 313 11.20 28.36 -14.90
CA GLN A 313 12.22 29.34 -15.33
C GLN A 313 12.98 29.78 -14.08
N THR A 314 14.28 29.49 -14.02
CA THR A 314 15.16 30.14 -13.07
C THR A 314 15.17 31.62 -13.44
N VAL A 315 14.40 32.44 -12.74
CA VAL A 315 14.61 33.88 -12.75
C VAL A 315 16.00 34.09 -12.17
N ARG A 316 17.00 34.18 -13.04
CA ARG A 316 18.32 34.67 -12.66
C ARG A 316 18.13 36.17 -12.41
N GLY A 317 18.09 36.55 -11.13
CA GLY A 317 18.34 37.94 -10.70
C GLY A 317 19.80 38.27 -10.87
#